data_30111c9561dac94fd147118ef63b7e8b
#
_entry.id   30111c9561dac94fd147118ef63b7e8b
#
_cell.length_a   1.000
_cell.length_b   1.000
_cell.length_c   1.000
_cell.angle_alpha   90.00
_cell.angle_beta   90.00
_cell.angle_gamma   90.00
#
_symmetry.space_group_name_H-M   'P 1'
#
loop_
_entity.id
_entity.type
_entity.pdbx_description
1 polymer ?
#
loop_
_entity_poly.entity_id
_entity_poly.type
_entity_poly.pdbx_seq_one_letter_code
_entity_poly.pdbx_strand_id
1 'polypeptide(L)'
;MESPQEPPRDTKTSKRAVKYFIVGVSLTIFNYVLYSIIANLIINNNDLLWLSSFIATFITTILAYILHTRITWKERTITKTAIYKFFIWNALLTFAINPGLTQLFSFITPLYDLVYNICQNLHIGFTYEFIQSTGAFVLMGIVNMIMNFLLYDKFVFGKEKK
;
A
#
# COMPACT_ATOMS: atom_id res chain seq x y z
N MET A 1 13.31 40.71 15.23
CA MET A 1 12.99 39.74 14.16
C MET A 1 12.50 38.48 14.85
N GLU A 2 11.17 38.24 14.87
CA GLU A 2 10.61 37.00 15.38
C GLU A 2 10.95 35.86 14.42
N SER A 3 11.53 34.80 14.95
CA SER A 3 11.75 33.56 14.18
C SER A 3 10.39 33.01 13.74
N PRO A 4 10.24 32.53 12.50
CA PRO A 4 9.00 31.94 12.05
C PRO A 4 8.63 30.79 12.98
N GLN A 5 7.47 30.87 13.65
CA GLN A 5 6.99 29.81 14.51
C GLN A 5 6.79 28.53 13.67
N GLU A 6 7.47 27.45 14.03
CA GLU A 6 7.25 26.15 13.41
C GLU A 6 5.77 25.75 13.56
N PRO A 7 5.11 25.31 12.48
CA PRO A 7 3.72 24.85 12.58
C PRO A 7 3.61 23.69 13.57
N PRO A 8 2.49 23.58 14.31
CA PRO A 8 2.30 22.54 15.32
C PRO A 8 2.55 21.14 14.74
N ARG A 9 3.10 20.23 15.55
CA ARG A 9 3.48 18.85 15.12
C ARG A 9 2.37 18.11 14.39
N ASP A 10 1.12 18.31 14.78
CA ASP A 10 -0.05 17.64 14.18
C ASP A 10 -0.26 18.00 12.70
N THR A 11 0.00 19.26 12.32
CA THR A 11 -0.16 19.69 10.93
C THR A 11 0.92 19.11 10.00
N LYS A 12 2.14 18.90 10.49
CA LYS A 12 3.21 18.25 9.72
C LYS A 12 2.90 16.78 9.46
N THR A 13 2.36 16.06 10.45
CA THR A 13 1.99 14.65 10.34
C THR A 13 0.83 14.47 9.38
N SER A 14 -0.21 15.30 9.46
CA SER A 14 -1.35 15.27 8.55
C SER A 14 -0.93 15.49 7.09
N LYS A 15 -0.08 16.48 6.82
CA LYS A 15 0.46 16.72 5.46
C LYS A 15 1.27 15.52 4.93
N ARG A 16 2.03 14.85 5.80
CA ARG A 16 2.77 13.63 5.41
C ARG A 16 1.83 12.46 5.10
N ALA A 17 0.77 12.30 5.89
CA ALA A 17 -0.24 11.26 5.65
C ALA A 17 -0.92 11.44 4.29
N VAL A 18 -1.33 12.66 3.94
CA VAL A 18 -1.92 12.96 2.62
C VAL A 18 -0.94 12.66 1.48
N LYS A 19 0.33 13.09 1.58
CA LYS A 19 1.36 12.78 0.58
C LYS A 19 1.57 11.27 0.45
N TYR A 20 1.63 10.57 1.59
CA TYR A 20 1.77 9.12 1.61
C TYR A 20 0.63 8.42 0.89
N PHE A 21 -0.61 8.86 1.15
CA PHE A 21 -1.79 8.32 0.50
C PHE A 21 -1.75 8.53 -1.03
N ILE A 22 -1.46 9.74 -1.49
CA ILE A 22 -1.38 10.06 -2.92
C ILE A 22 -0.31 9.20 -3.60
N VAL A 23 0.89 9.13 -3.01
CA VAL A 23 1.98 8.29 -3.54
C VAL A 23 1.58 6.82 -3.53
N GLY A 24 0.94 6.33 -2.47
CA GLY A 24 0.48 4.94 -2.36
C GLY A 24 -0.52 4.56 -3.45
N VAL A 25 -1.55 5.39 -3.67
CA VAL A 25 -2.54 5.16 -4.74
C VAL A 25 -1.86 5.16 -6.12
N SER A 26 -0.99 6.13 -6.38
CA SER A 26 -0.26 6.20 -7.65
C SER A 26 0.61 4.96 -7.90
N LEU A 27 1.27 4.46 -6.86
CA LEU A 27 2.07 3.23 -6.92
C LEU A 27 1.22 1.98 -7.14
N THR A 28 0.02 1.92 -6.57
CA THR A 28 -0.91 0.80 -6.79
C THR A 28 -1.35 0.75 -8.24
N ILE A 29 -1.72 1.89 -8.83
CA ILE A 29 -2.07 1.99 -10.25
C ILE A 29 -0.87 1.61 -11.12
N PHE A 30 0.30 2.14 -10.82
CA PHE A 30 1.54 1.82 -11.54
C PHE A 30 1.86 0.32 -11.49
N ASN A 31 1.76 -0.30 -10.32
CA ASN A 31 1.98 -1.74 -10.14
C ASN A 31 1.04 -2.57 -11.00
N TYR A 32 -0.24 -2.21 -11.02
CA TYR A 32 -1.23 -2.91 -11.83
C TYR A 32 -0.94 -2.80 -13.33
N VAL A 33 -0.64 -1.60 -13.82
CA VAL A 33 -0.27 -1.37 -15.22
C VAL A 33 0.98 -2.15 -15.59
N LEU A 34 2.02 -2.09 -14.75
CA LEU A 34 3.27 -2.80 -14.97
C LEU A 34 3.07 -4.32 -14.98
N TYR A 35 2.31 -4.85 -14.02
CA TYR A 35 1.92 -6.25 -13.99
C TYR A 35 1.22 -6.66 -15.29
N SER A 36 0.24 -5.88 -15.73
CA SER A 36 -0.52 -6.18 -16.96
C SER A 36 0.37 -6.19 -18.20
N ILE A 37 1.31 -5.26 -18.31
CA ILE A 37 2.29 -5.23 -19.40
C ILE A 37 3.17 -6.48 -19.37
N ILE A 38 3.74 -6.82 -18.22
CA ILE A 38 4.65 -7.97 -18.09
C ILE A 38 3.89 -9.26 -18.35
N ALA A 39 2.69 -9.43 -17.81
CA ALA A 39 1.90 -10.63 -17.94
C ALA A 39 1.44 -10.89 -19.37
N ASN A 40 0.97 -9.85 -20.07
CA ASN A 40 0.34 -10.01 -21.38
C ASN A 40 1.29 -9.80 -22.58
N LEU A 41 2.32 -8.95 -22.43
CA LEU A 41 3.20 -8.59 -23.55
C LEU A 41 4.58 -9.23 -23.49
N ILE A 42 5.10 -9.54 -22.28
CA ILE A 42 6.47 -10.04 -22.12
C ILE A 42 6.46 -11.54 -21.85
N ILE A 43 5.73 -11.97 -20.83
CA ILE A 43 5.72 -13.39 -20.40
C ILE A 43 4.69 -14.18 -21.23
N ASN A 44 3.49 -13.63 -21.42
CA ASN A 44 2.38 -14.21 -22.19
C ASN A 44 2.16 -15.71 -21.93
N ASN A 45 2.29 -16.12 -20.65
CA ASN A 45 2.13 -17.50 -20.21
C ASN A 45 1.41 -17.51 -18.87
N ASN A 46 0.24 -18.15 -18.82
CA ASN A 46 -0.60 -18.20 -17.64
C ASN A 46 0.06 -18.93 -16.45
N ASP A 47 0.92 -19.89 -16.69
CA ASP A 47 1.64 -20.61 -15.62
C ASP A 47 2.68 -19.74 -14.92
N LEU A 48 3.08 -18.63 -15.54
CA LEU A 48 4.11 -17.72 -15.07
C LEU A 48 3.55 -16.37 -14.57
N LEU A 49 2.24 -16.25 -14.33
CA LEU A 49 1.64 -15.02 -13.81
C LEU A 49 2.21 -14.59 -12.46
N TRP A 50 2.62 -15.56 -11.63
CA TRP A 50 3.30 -15.27 -10.36
C TRP A 50 4.63 -14.53 -10.58
N LEU A 51 5.37 -14.86 -11.64
CA LEU A 51 6.62 -14.19 -11.98
C LEU A 51 6.37 -12.75 -12.44
N SER A 52 5.33 -12.52 -13.24
CA SER A 52 4.89 -11.17 -13.64
C SER A 52 4.56 -10.31 -12.42
N SER A 53 3.80 -10.87 -11.47
CA SER A 53 3.46 -10.21 -10.22
C SER A 53 4.69 -9.91 -9.37
N PHE A 54 5.60 -10.87 -9.25
CA PHE A 54 6.85 -10.70 -8.51
C PHE A 54 7.70 -9.56 -9.07
N ILE A 55 7.93 -9.55 -10.40
CA ILE A 55 8.74 -8.50 -11.06
C ILE A 55 8.08 -7.14 -10.90
N ALA A 56 6.77 -7.03 -11.15
CA ALA A 56 6.04 -5.77 -11.01
C ALA A 56 6.12 -5.24 -9.57
N THR A 57 5.90 -6.10 -8.57
CA THR A 57 5.98 -5.73 -7.15
C THR A 57 7.39 -5.33 -6.75
N PHE A 58 8.41 -6.03 -7.23
CA PHE A 58 9.81 -5.69 -6.93
C PHE A 58 10.18 -4.30 -7.46
N ILE A 59 9.86 -4.01 -8.73
CA ILE A 59 10.11 -2.69 -9.35
C ILE A 59 9.32 -1.60 -8.60
N THR A 60 8.04 -1.87 -8.30
CA THR A 60 7.18 -0.92 -7.58
C THR A 60 7.70 -0.64 -6.17
N THR A 61 8.25 -1.63 -5.48
CA THR A 61 8.83 -1.46 -4.14
C THR A 61 10.06 -0.54 -4.17
N ILE A 62 10.91 -0.67 -5.18
CA ILE A 62 12.05 0.24 -5.37
C ILE A 62 11.55 1.66 -5.64
N LEU A 63 10.57 1.82 -6.54
CA LEU A 63 9.98 3.11 -6.84
C LEU A 63 9.29 3.72 -5.62
N ALA A 64 8.59 2.89 -4.83
CA ALA A 64 7.97 3.30 -3.57
C ALA A 64 9.01 3.90 -2.60
N TYR A 65 10.14 3.23 -2.42
CA TYR A 65 11.22 3.74 -1.60
C TYR A 65 11.69 5.13 -2.08
N ILE A 66 11.95 5.28 -3.38
CA ILE A 66 12.42 6.53 -3.98
C ILE A 66 11.38 7.66 -3.80
N LEU A 67 10.11 7.40 -4.12
CA LEU A 67 9.06 8.42 -4.03
C LEU A 67 8.77 8.79 -2.57
N HIS A 68 8.69 7.82 -1.69
CA HIS A 68 8.46 8.10 -0.28
C HIS A 68 9.60 8.90 0.34
N THR A 69 10.86 8.60 0.04
CA THR A 69 12.00 9.37 0.56
C THR A 69 12.05 10.78 -0.01
N ARG A 70 11.68 10.98 -1.27
CA ARG A 70 11.75 12.30 -1.93
C ARG A 70 10.52 13.17 -1.70
N ILE A 71 9.34 12.59 -1.52
CA ILE A 71 8.06 13.32 -1.46
C ILE A 71 7.51 13.34 -0.03
N THR A 72 7.36 12.16 0.58
CA THR A 72 6.70 12.00 1.87
C THR A 72 7.62 12.36 3.03
N TRP A 73 8.84 11.85 3.01
CA TRP A 73 9.83 12.03 4.08
C TRP A 73 11.08 12.83 3.68
N LYS A 74 10.94 13.77 2.73
CA LYS A 74 12.06 14.60 2.24
C LYS A 74 12.80 15.37 3.34
N GLU A 75 12.12 15.63 4.47
CA GLU A 75 12.67 16.36 5.63
C GLU A 75 13.43 15.43 6.60
N ARG A 76 13.42 14.12 6.34
CA ARG A 76 14.08 13.13 7.20
C ARG A 76 15.47 12.78 6.69
N THR A 77 16.36 12.40 7.61
CA THR A 77 17.67 11.89 7.26
C THR A 77 17.57 10.43 6.86
N ILE A 78 17.92 10.13 5.61
CA ILE A 78 17.90 8.75 5.10
C ILE A 78 19.22 8.08 5.48
N THR A 79 19.15 7.04 6.30
CA THR A 79 20.31 6.23 6.71
C THR A 79 20.32 4.89 5.98
N LYS A 80 21.47 4.24 5.89
CA LYS A 80 21.55 2.85 5.34
C LYS A 80 20.60 1.91 6.11
N THR A 81 20.51 2.07 7.42
CA THR A 81 19.60 1.30 8.26
C THR A 81 18.13 1.52 7.88
N ALA A 82 17.74 2.73 7.48
CA ALA A 82 16.37 3.00 7.01
C ALA A 82 16.05 2.24 5.72
N ILE A 83 17.02 2.12 4.82
CA ILE A 83 16.88 1.33 3.58
C ILE A 83 16.58 -0.12 3.91
N TYR A 84 17.42 -0.77 4.74
CA TYR A 84 17.22 -2.16 5.14
C TYR A 84 15.88 -2.38 5.85
N LYS A 85 15.52 -1.51 6.80
CA LYS A 85 14.24 -1.58 7.50
C LYS A 85 13.06 -1.49 6.54
N PHE A 86 13.12 -0.59 5.54
CA PHE A 86 12.07 -0.44 4.54
C PHE A 86 11.87 -1.73 3.75
N PHE A 87 12.94 -2.30 3.19
CA PHE A 87 12.83 -3.51 2.36
C PHE A 87 12.44 -4.75 3.17
N ILE A 88 13.01 -4.95 4.37
CA ILE A 88 12.64 -6.05 5.25
C ILE A 88 11.17 -5.96 5.64
N TRP A 89 10.69 -4.76 6.00
CA TRP A 89 9.30 -4.56 6.35
C TRP A 89 8.35 -4.84 5.18
N ASN A 90 8.67 -4.35 3.98
CA ASN A 90 7.86 -4.64 2.80
C ASN A 90 7.84 -6.14 2.46
N ALA A 91 8.96 -6.83 2.59
CA ALA A 91 9.00 -8.29 2.42
C ALA A 91 8.10 -9.01 3.45
N LEU A 92 8.18 -8.63 4.73
CA LEU A 92 7.33 -9.20 5.79
C LEU A 92 5.84 -8.95 5.51
N LEU A 93 5.49 -7.74 5.10
CA LEU A 93 4.11 -7.42 4.70
C LEU A 93 3.64 -8.29 3.55
N THR A 94 4.41 -8.34 2.47
CA THR A 94 4.01 -9.05 1.24
C THR A 94 3.86 -10.55 1.45
N PHE A 95 4.79 -11.18 2.18
CA PHE A 95 4.85 -12.64 2.28
C PHE A 95 4.15 -13.22 3.52
N ALA A 96 3.96 -12.44 4.58
CA ALA A 96 3.40 -12.95 5.81
C ALA A 96 2.12 -12.21 6.24
N ILE A 97 2.16 -10.88 6.34
CA ILE A 97 1.07 -10.11 6.95
C ILE A 97 -0.13 -10.01 6.00
N ASN A 98 0.09 -9.65 4.73
CA ASN A 98 -1.01 -9.43 3.78
C ASN A 98 -1.83 -10.70 3.52
N PRO A 99 -1.25 -11.88 3.28
CA PRO A 99 -2.04 -13.10 3.14
C PRO A 99 -2.86 -13.41 4.38
N GLY A 100 -2.28 -13.24 5.57
CA GLY A 100 -2.98 -13.47 6.83
C GLY A 100 -4.13 -12.49 7.05
N LEU A 101 -3.93 -11.20 6.79
CA LEU A 101 -4.99 -10.18 6.91
C LEU A 101 -6.09 -10.40 5.88
N THR A 102 -5.76 -10.74 4.64
CA THR A 102 -6.77 -11.04 3.62
C THR A 102 -7.64 -12.22 4.03
N GLN A 103 -7.01 -13.29 4.54
CA GLN A 103 -7.75 -14.44 5.06
C GLN A 103 -8.60 -14.07 6.27
N LEU A 104 -8.07 -13.29 7.21
CA LEU A 104 -8.83 -12.83 8.37
C LEU A 104 -10.05 -12.00 7.96
N PHE A 105 -9.88 -11.07 7.05
CA PHE A 105 -10.98 -10.22 6.58
C PHE A 105 -12.00 -11.00 5.76
N SER A 106 -11.65 -12.07 5.08
CA SER A 106 -12.61 -12.89 4.34
C SER A 106 -13.70 -13.52 5.22
N PHE A 107 -13.49 -13.61 6.53
CA PHE A 107 -14.47 -14.10 7.50
C PHE A 107 -15.52 -13.06 7.94
N ILE A 108 -15.43 -11.82 7.52
CA ILE A 108 -16.41 -10.77 7.88
C ILE A 108 -17.65 -10.88 6.98
N THR A 109 -18.32 -12.05 7.05
CA THR A 109 -19.48 -12.37 6.19
C THR A 109 -20.62 -11.37 6.29
N PRO A 110 -21.02 -10.82 7.46
CA PRO A 110 -22.14 -9.89 7.52
C PRO A 110 -21.98 -8.63 6.68
N LEU A 111 -20.73 -8.15 6.53
CA LEU A 111 -20.42 -6.99 5.70
C LEU A 111 -20.63 -7.33 4.20
N TYR A 112 -20.18 -8.50 3.79
CA TYR A 112 -20.29 -8.95 2.39
C TYR A 112 -21.71 -9.30 2.02
N ASP A 113 -22.49 -9.87 2.94
CA ASP A 113 -23.92 -10.12 2.78
C ASP A 113 -24.67 -8.81 2.53
N LEU A 114 -24.37 -7.76 3.30
CA LEU A 114 -24.97 -6.44 3.12
C LEU A 114 -24.66 -5.87 1.73
N VAL A 115 -23.38 -5.89 1.32
CA VAL A 115 -22.95 -5.37 0.02
C VAL A 115 -23.56 -6.18 -1.13
N TYR A 116 -23.59 -7.51 -1.01
CA TYR A 116 -24.21 -8.39 -1.99
C TYR A 116 -25.69 -8.09 -2.18
N ASN A 117 -26.44 -7.95 -1.08
CA ASN A 117 -27.86 -7.61 -1.14
C ASN A 117 -28.10 -6.24 -1.80
N ILE A 118 -27.24 -5.25 -1.53
CA ILE A 118 -27.32 -3.94 -2.20
C ILE A 118 -27.08 -4.11 -3.72
N CYS A 119 -26.05 -4.86 -4.12
CA CYS A 119 -25.75 -5.12 -5.53
C CYS A 119 -26.90 -5.83 -6.23
N GLN A 120 -27.52 -6.82 -5.59
CA GLN A 120 -28.70 -7.52 -6.14
C GLN A 120 -29.88 -6.56 -6.33
N ASN A 121 -30.17 -5.72 -5.35
CA ASN A 121 -31.25 -4.72 -5.44
C ASN A 121 -31.01 -3.68 -6.56
N LEU A 122 -29.74 -3.37 -6.84
CA LEU A 122 -29.36 -2.48 -7.93
C LEU A 122 -29.17 -3.18 -9.28
N HIS A 123 -29.49 -4.48 -9.37
CA HIS A 123 -29.30 -5.33 -10.55
C HIS A 123 -27.83 -5.33 -11.06
N ILE A 124 -26.87 -5.21 -10.15
CA ILE A 124 -25.44 -5.32 -10.44
C ILE A 124 -25.04 -6.79 -10.32
N GLY A 125 -24.62 -7.41 -11.41
CA GLY A 125 -24.37 -8.85 -11.52
C GLY A 125 -23.06 -9.35 -10.87
N PHE A 126 -22.63 -8.80 -9.73
CA PHE A 126 -21.47 -9.32 -9.01
C PHE A 126 -21.81 -10.59 -8.24
N THR A 127 -20.92 -11.58 -8.27
CA THR A 127 -21.05 -12.80 -7.46
C THR A 127 -20.65 -12.52 -6.02
N TYR A 128 -21.13 -13.35 -5.10
CA TYR A 128 -20.79 -13.22 -3.67
C TYR A 128 -19.28 -13.39 -3.46
N GLU A 129 -18.64 -14.35 -4.12
CA GLU A 129 -17.20 -14.61 -4.04
C GLU A 129 -16.37 -13.40 -4.51
N PHE A 130 -16.83 -12.72 -5.56
CA PHE A 130 -16.18 -11.51 -6.04
C PHE A 130 -16.24 -10.39 -4.99
N ILE A 131 -17.40 -10.19 -4.37
CA ILE A 131 -17.60 -9.17 -3.32
C ILE A 131 -16.75 -9.50 -2.09
N GLN A 132 -16.73 -10.76 -1.66
CA GLN A 132 -15.96 -11.23 -0.50
C GLN A 132 -14.45 -11.06 -0.73
N SER A 133 -13.95 -11.55 -1.86
CA SER A 133 -12.51 -11.47 -2.17
C SER A 133 -12.04 -10.02 -2.36
N THR A 134 -12.81 -9.23 -3.09
CA THR A 134 -12.51 -7.81 -3.32
C THR A 134 -12.60 -7.01 -2.03
N GLY A 135 -13.63 -7.24 -1.23
CA GLY A 135 -13.82 -6.59 0.07
C GLY A 135 -12.71 -6.91 1.06
N ALA A 136 -12.32 -8.19 1.17
CA ALA A 136 -11.20 -8.59 2.02
C ALA A 136 -9.88 -7.93 1.59
N PHE A 137 -9.63 -7.85 0.28
CA PHE A 137 -8.45 -7.17 -0.27
C PHE A 137 -8.45 -5.68 0.01
N VAL A 138 -9.59 -5.00 -0.13
CA VAL A 138 -9.72 -3.56 0.17
C VAL A 138 -9.50 -3.28 1.66
N LEU A 139 -10.12 -4.06 2.54
CA LEU A 139 -9.91 -3.92 3.99
C LEU A 139 -8.46 -4.15 4.39
N MET A 140 -7.82 -5.20 3.86
CA MET A 140 -6.39 -5.45 4.04
C MET A 140 -5.56 -4.25 3.58
N GLY A 141 -5.86 -3.69 2.41
CA GLY A 141 -5.18 -2.52 1.86
C GLY A 141 -5.27 -1.28 2.75
N ILE A 142 -6.44 -1.01 3.33
CA ILE A 142 -6.65 0.11 4.26
C ILE A 142 -5.81 -0.07 5.52
N VAL A 143 -5.89 -1.24 6.16
CA VAL A 143 -5.11 -1.54 7.37
C VAL A 143 -3.61 -1.46 7.07
N ASN A 144 -3.19 -2.01 5.96
CA ASN A 144 -1.80 -1.99 5.52
C ASN A 144 -1.27 -0.56 5.31
N MET A 145 -2.08 0.29 4.71
CA MET A 145 -1.71 1.69 4.48
C MET A 145 -1.51 2.44 5.80
N ILE A 146 -2.40 2.23 6.78
CA ILE A 146 -2.28 2.84 8.11
C ILE A 146 -1.04 2.31 8.84
N MET A 147 -0.85 0.99 8.88
CA MET A 147 0.29 0.35 9.51
C MET A 147 1.62 0.81 8.89
N ASN A 148 1.70 0.84 7.57
CA ASN A 148 2.89 1.28 6.85
C ASN A 148 3.22 2.74 7.14
N PHE A 149 2.23 3.62 7.12
CA PHE A 149 2.45 5.02 7.43
C PHE A 149 3.03 5.20 8.84
N LEU A 150 2.42 4.55 9.84
CA LEU A 150 2.87 4.65 11.24
C LEU A 150 4.27 4.07 11.44
N LEU A 151 4.56 2.93 10.82
CA LEU A 151 5.86 2.28 10.93
C LEU A 151 6.95 3.03 10.17
N TYR A 152 6.64 3.53 8.98
CA TYR A 152 7.60 4.34 8.23
C TYR A 152 7.90 5.66 8.95
N ASP A 153 6.90 6.32 9.50
CA ASP A 153 7.09 7.58 10.21
C ASP A 153 7.92 7.42 11.49
N LYS A 154 7.71 6.34 12.26
CA LYS A 154 8.37 6.13 13.55
C LYS A 154 9.66 5.31 13.47
N PHE A 155 9.67 4.21 12.70
CA PHE A 155 10.74 3.20 12.75
C PHE A 155 11.70 3.26 11.57
N VAL A 156 11.20 3.59 10.38
CA VAL A 156 12.03 3.63 9.17
C VAL A 156 12.70 4.98 9.02
N PHE A 157 11.91 6.04 9.05
CA PHE A 157 12.36 7.42 8.80
C PHE A 157 12.32 8.30 10.06
N GLY A 158 12.50 7.74 11.25
CA GLY A 158 12.18 8.34 12.55
C GLY A 158 12.92 9.62 12.95
N LYS A 159 14.03 10.02 12.29
CA LYS A 159 14.81 11.21 12.67
C LYS A 159 14.64 12.35 11.67
N GLU A 160 14.29 13.54 12.16
CA GLU A 160 14.29 14.76 11.33
C GLU A 160 15.72 15.23 11.07
N LYS A 161 15.93 15.89 9.92
CA LYS A 161 17.18 16.62 9.66
C LYS A 161 17.25 17.79 10.66
N LYS A 162 18.34 17.87 11.40
CA LYS A 162 18.66 19.05 12.20
C LYS A 162 19.06 20.20 11.28
#